data_6eb84f0f70d695b55adccfb2229587f8
#
_entry.id   6eb84f0f70d695b55adccfb2229587f8
#
_cell.length_a   1.000
_cell.length_b   1.000
_cell.length_c   1.000
_cell.angle_alpha   90.00
_cell.angle_beta   90.00
_cell.angle_gamma   90.00
#
_symmetry.space_group_name_H-M   'P 1'
#
loop_
_entity.id
_entity.type
_entity.pdbx_description
1 polymer ?
#
loop_
_entity_poly.entity_id
_entity_poly.type
_entity_poly.pdbx_seq_one_letter_code
_entity_poly.pdbx_strand_id
1 'polypeptide(L)'
;MGDIRKMYHTVKTKPIDQHTHRFLWRDMDTTREPDTYIIQRVSFGDKPSGTIATVALRKTAEMGREKYPQAAQIIQENTYMDDIIDSTEDLPTAQTIANDIENLINKGGFQVKGWIFSDDPMNQDKTAIPSEPNTSTEKVLGIIWNPVKDYLCFEVKLNFSRKKHKLRVETDSKTNPLPYEIPEQLTKRIILSQVNSIYDPLGVSISTFHSESENNDASDMIQ
;
A
#
# COMPACT_ATOMS: atom_id res chain seq x y z
N MET A 1 -9.47 -1.99 7.95
CA MET A 1 -8.20 -2.27 7.26
C MET A 1 -7.17 -2.82 8.22
N GLY A 2 -6.37 -3.82 7.82
CA GLY A 2 -5.28 -4.40 8.61
C GLY A 2 -4.06 -4.71 7.73
N ASP A 3 -2.85 -4.64 8.30
CA ASP A 3 -1.57 -4.94 7.64
C ASP A 3 -0.95 -6.20 8.26
N ILE A 4 -0.63 -7.21 7.44
CA ILE A 4 -0.01 -8.45 7.90
C ILE A 4 1.50 -8.24 8.11
N ARG A 5 1.90 -8.26 9.36
CA ARG A 5 3.27 -8.02 9.79
C ARG A 5 4.25 -9.03 9.18
N LYS A 6 5.22 -8.53 8.41
CA LYS A 6 6.32 -9.35 7.87
C LYS A 6 5.83 -10.61 7.15
N MET A 7 4.73 -10.52 6.40
CA MET A 7 4.05 -11.65 5.75
C MET A 7 5.02 -12.63 5.08
N TYR A 8 5.93 -12.15 4.23
CA TYR A 8 6.91 -12.98 3.52
C TYR A 8 7.84 -13.74 4.47
N HIS A 9 8.36 -13.06 5.49
CA HIS A 9 9.29 -13.66 6.45
C HIS A 9 8.61 -14.64 7.43
N THR A 10 7.29 -14.71 7.44
CA THR A 10 6.53 -15.72 8.19
C THR A 10 6.62 -17.09 7.52
N VAL A 11 6.69 -17.13 6.18
CA VAL A 11 6.67 -18.36 5.41
C VAL A 11 8.07 -18.99 5.33
N LYS A 12 8.19 -20.24 5.75
CA LYS A 12 9.43 -21.01 5.64
C LYS A 12 9.56 -21.62 4.25
N THR A 13 10.75 -21.57 3.69
CA THR A 13 11.13 -22.29 2.47
C THR A 13 11.56 -23.71 2.78
N LYS A 14 11.43 -24.62 1.81
CA LYS A 14 11.91 -26.00 1.96
C LYS A 14 13.44 -26.00 2.12
N PRO A 15 14.01 -26.95 2.90
CA PRO A 15 15.45 -26.98 3.13
C PRO A 15 16.30 -26.97 1.86
N ILE A 16 15.87 -27.67 0.82
CA ILE A 16 16.59 -27.70 -0.45
C ILE A 16 16.62 -26.34 -1.14
N ASP A 17 15.51 -25.59 -1.07
CA ASP A 17 15.38 -24.29 -1.71
C ASP A 17 16.14 -23.19 -0.94
N GLN A 18 16.40 -23.36 0.35
CA GLN A 18 17.16 -22.41 1.18
C GLN A 18 18.60 -22.24 0.67
N HIS A 19 19.14 -23.26 0.02
CA HIS A 19 20.51 -23.20 -0.51
C HIS A 19 20.67 -22.27 -1.71
N THR A 20 19.60 -21.82 -2.32
CA THR A 20 19.64 -20.82 -3.39
C THR A 20 19.84 -19.40 -2.85
N HIS A 21 19.59 -19.17 -1.56
CA HIS A 21 19.68 -17.89 -0.89
C HIS A 21 20.82 -17.85 0.14
N ARG A 22 22.03 -18.16 -0.31
CA ARG A 22 23.23 -18.07 0.52
C ARG A 22 23.83 -16.68 0.43
N PHE A 23 24.36 -16.20 1.56
CA PHE A 23 25.14 -14.98 1.62
C PHE A 23 26.31 -15.12 2.57
N LEU A 24 27.32 -14.27 2.38
CA LEU A 24 28.52 -14.24 3.19
C LEU A 24 28.42 -13.10 4.20
N TRP A 25 28.74 -13.38 5.45
CA TRP A 25 28.68 -12.40 6.52
C TRP A 25 29.81 -12.62 7.52
N ARG A 26 30.39 -11.53 8.05
CA ARG A 26 31.47 -11.57 9.02
C ARG A 26 31.41 -10.50 10.11
N ASP A 27 30.22 -10.00 10.42
CA ASP A 27 29.96 -8.98 11.47
C ASP A 27 30.86 -7.73 11.35
N MET A 28 31.16 -7.29 10.11
CA MET A 28 32.08 -6.19 9.78
C MET A 28 33.55 -6.44 10.18
N ASP A 29 33.88 -7.62 10.70
CA ASP A 29 35.28 -8.01 11.03
C ASP A 29 36.02 -8.41 9.75
N THR A 30 36.91 -7.52 9.31
CA THR A 30 37.73 -7.73 8.11
C THR A 30 38.94 -8.65 8.34
N THR A 31 39.21 -9.03 9.59
CA THR A 31 40.38 -9.88 9.97
C THR A 31 40.10 -11.37 9.85
N ARG A 32 38.81 -11.76 9.72
CA ARG A 32 38.40 -13.16 9.56
C ARG A 32 37.70 -13.42 8.22
N GLU A 33 37.76 -14.66 7.77
CA GLU A 33 36.94 -15.10 6.62
C GLU A 33 35.45 -15.02 6.92
N PRO A 34 34.59 -14.69 5.92
CA PRO A 34 33.15 -14.62 6.13
C PRO A 34 32.53 -16.02 6.26
N ASP A 35 31.57 -16.14 7.17
CA ASP A 35 30.71 -17.31 7.29
C ASP A 35 29.65 -17.35 6.19
N THR A 36 29.24 -18.54 5.80
CA THR A 36 28.13 -18.73 4.87
C THR A 36 26.82 -18.90 5.63
N TYR A 37 25.88 -17.99 5.40
CA TYR A 37 24.53 -18.04 5.93
C TYR A 37 23.52 -18.42 4.86
N ILE A 38 22.36 -18.92 5.26
CA ILE A 38 21.21 -19.21 4.39
C ILE A 38 19.95 -18.50 4.89
N ILE A 39 19.17 -17.98 3.97
CA ILE A 39 17.86 -17.42 4.31
C ILE A 39 16.84 -18.56 4.32
N GLN A 40 16.23 -18.80 5.49
CA GLN A 40 15.27 -19.89 5.69
C GLN A 40 13.82 -19.50 5.39
N ARG A 41 13.58 -18.25 5.02
CA ARG A 41 12.25 -17.67 4.82
C ARG A 41 12.12 -17.15 3.40
N VAL A 42 10.88 -17.01 2.96
CA VAL A 42 10.59 -16.32 1.70
C VAL A 42 11.13 -14.89 1.77
N SER A 43 11.89 -14.49 0.76
CA SER A 43 12.58 -13.20 0.69
C SER A 43 11.92 -12.28 -0.33
N PHE A 44 12.07 -10.96 -0.14
CA PHE A 44 11.68 -9.98 -1.15
C PHE A 44 12.62 -10.07 -2.35
N GLY A 45 12.07 -9.83 -3.55
CA GLY A 45 12.83 -9.78 -4.79
C GLY A 45 12.81 -11.07 -5.60
N ASP A 46 12.48 -12.21 -5.01
CA ASP A 46 12.28 -13.44 -5.76
C ASP A 46 10.96 -13.43 -6.50
N LYS A 47 10.99 -13.83 -7.74
CA LYS A 47 9.81 -13.80 -8.61
C LYS A 47 8.58 -14.52 -8.03
N PRO A 48 8.68 -15.71 -7.38
CA PRO A 48 7.52 -16.42 -6.84
C PRO A 48 7.12 -15.98 -5.41
N SER A 49 7.86 -15.09 -4.74
CA SER A 49 7.68 -14.79 -3.31
C SER A 49 6.28 -14.32 -2.96
N GLY A 50 5.71 -13.40 -3.74
CA GLY A 50 4.34 -12.92 -3.53
C GLY A 50 3.32 -14.03 -3.61
N THR A 51 3.41 -14.87 -4.63
CA THR A 51 2.51 -16.03 -4.82
C THR A 51 2.65 -17.02 -3.67
N ILE A 52 3.88 -17.35 -3.26
CA ILE A 52 4.12 -18.30 -2.16
C ILE A 52 3.52 -17.78 -0.86
N ALA A 53 3.74 -16.50 -0.53
CA ALA A 53 3.20 -15.89 0.69
C ALA A 53 1.66 -15.86 0.68
N THR A 54 1.06 -15.45 -0.43
CA THR A 54 -0.40 -15.41 -0.60
C THR A 54 -1.01 -16.82 -0.50
N VAL A 55 -0.41 -17.82 -1.15
CA VAL A 55 -0.89 -19.21 -1.07
C VAL A 55 -0.79 -19.75 0.37
N ALA A 56 0.29 -19.46 1.09
CA ALA A 56 0.45 -19.88 2.47
C ALA A 56 -0.63 -19.24 3.38
N LEU A 57 -0.91 -17.95 3.21
CA LEU A 57 -1.94 -17.24 3.96
C LEU A 57 -3.33 -17.82 3.66
N ARG A 58 -3.69 -17.98 2.38
CA ARG A 58 -4.97 -18.54 1.94
C ARG A 58 -5.16 -19.99 2.41
N LYS A 59 -4.08 -20.78 2.41
CA LYS A 59 -4.13 -22.14 2.95
C LYS A 59 -4.39 -22.16 4.46
N THR A 60 -3.78 -21.23 5.18
CA THR A 60 -4.07 -21.06 6.63
C THR A 60 -5.54 -20.70 6.87
N ALA A 61 -6.09 -19.80 6.07
CA ALA A 61 -7.50 -19.43 6.13
C ALA A 61 -8.42 -20.64 5.85
N GLU A 62 -8.12 -21.42 4.82
CA GLU A 62 -8.88 -22.63 4.47
C GLU A 62 -8.91 -23.64 5.61
N MET A 63 -7.77 -23.87 6.27
CA MET A 63 -7.68 -24.80 7.39
C MET A 63 -8.51 -24.40 8.63
N GLY A 64 -8.84 -23.12 8.75
CA GLY A 64 -9.65 -22.63 9.86
C GLY A 64 -11.08 -22.21 9.48
N ARG A 65 -11.49 -22.43 8.22
CA ARG A 65 -12.78 -21.99 7.66
C ARG A 65 -13.97 -22.53 8.46
N GLU A 66 -13.91 -23.76 8.94
CA GLU A 66 -15.00 -24.37 9.70
C GLU A 66 -15.31 -23.58 10.99
N LYS A 67 -14.27 -23.08 11.65
CA LYS A 67 -14.40 -22.31 12.90
C LYS A 67 -14.65 -20.82 12.66
N TYR A 68 -14.06 -20.24 11.62
CA TYR A 68 -14.09 -18.81 11.32
C TYR A 68 -14.46 -18.58 9.84
N PRO A 69 -15.70 -18.91 9.42
CA PRO A 69 -16.07 -18.91 8.00
C PRO A 69 -15.97 -17.54 7.35
N GLN A 70 -16.45 -16.47 8.02
CA GLN A 70 -16.41 -15.11 7.51
C GLN A 70 -14.96 -14.58 7.43
N ALA A 71 -14.16 -14.77 8.47
CA ALA A 71 -12.74 -14.39 8.45
C ALA A 71 -11.98 -15.11 7.36
N ALA A 72 -12.25 -16.40 7.13
CA ALA A 72 -11.63 -17.17 6.06
C ALA A 72 -12.01 -16.65 4.68
N GLN A 73 -13.25 -16.24 4.46
CA GLN A 73 -13.71 -15.63 3.22
C GLN A 73 -13.00 -14.30 2.97
N ILE A 74 -12.92 -13.43 3.96
CA ILE A 74 -12.23 -12.14 3.85
C ILE A 74 -10.75 -12.32 3.46
N ILE A 75 -10.06 -13.28 4.09
CA ILE A 75 -8.67 -13.59 3.71
C ILE A 75 -8.55 -14.11 2.26
N GLN A 76 -9.55 -14.82 1.76
CA GLN A 76 -9.54 -15.34 0.39
C GLN A 76 -9.82 -14.26 -0.66
N GLU A 77 -10.74 -13.35 -0.37
CA GLU A 77 -11.35 -12.44 -1.36
C GLU A 77 -10.88 -10.99 -1.19
N ASN A 78 -10.71 -10.53 0.06
CA ASN A 78 -10.51 -9.11 0.40
C ASN A 78 -9.10 -8.82 0.96
N THR A 79 -8.11 -9.65 0.57
CA THR A 79 -6.70 -9.44 0.93
C THR A 79 -5.85 -9.25 -0.32
N TYR A 80 -5.13 -8.16 -0.38
CA TYR A 80 -4.14 -7.89 -1.42
C TYR A 80 -2.74 -7.85 -0.80
N MET A 81 -1.92 -8.85 -1.12
CA MET A 81 -0.61 -9.06 -0.49
C MET A 81 -0.75 -9.10 1.04
N ASP A 82 -0.22 -8.10 1.73
CA ASP A 82 -0.24 -7.94 3.18
C ASP A 82 -1.37 -7.02 3.71
N ASP A 83 -2.13 -6.39 2.83
CA ASP A 83 -3.25 -5.52 3.19
C ASP A 83 -4.58 -6.29 3.19
N ILE A 84 -5.28 -6.26 4.32
CA ILE A 84 -6.65 -6.78 4.50
C ILE A 84 -7.60 -5.59 4.50
N ILE A 85 -8.55 -5.56 3.56
CA ILE A 85 -9.48 -4.44 3.41
C ILE A 85 -10.88 -5.00 3.29
N ASP A 86 -11.76 -4.59 4.20
CA ASP A 86 -13.15 -5.00 4.17
C ASP A 86 -14.06 -3.89 4.71
N SER A 87 -15.35 -3.98 4.46
CA SER A 87 -16.36 -3.07 4.96
C SER A 87 -17.45 -3.82 5.72
N THR A 88 -17.96 -3.21 6.78
CA THR A 88 -19.01 -3.76 7.64
C THR A 88 -20.02 -2.68 7.98
N GLU A 89 -21.18 -3.08 8.50
CA GLU A 89 -22.24 -2.14 8.83
C GLU A 89 -21.93 -1.27 10.06
N ASP A 90 -21.14 -1.82 11.01
CA ASP A 90 -20.83 -1.12 12.26
C ASP A 90 -19.45 -1.49 12.81
N LEU A 91 -18.93 -0.65 13.70
CA LEU A 91 -17.63 -0.82 14.35
C LEU A 91 -17.52 -2.07 15.23
N PRO A 92 -18.52 -2.45 16.07
CA PRO A 92 -18.46 -3.68 16.86
C PRO A 92 -18.33 -4.94 15.99
N THR A 93 -19.04 -5.01 14.89
CA THR A 93 -18.95 -6.10 13.91
C THR A 93 -17.54 -6.13 13.28
N ALA A 94 -17.00 -4.97 12.88
CA ALA A 94 -15.64 -4.88 12.35
C ALA A 94 -14.59 -5.38 13.34
N GLN A 95 -14.69 -5.00 14.61
CA GLN A 95 -13.79 -5.45 15.67
C GLN A 95 -13.88 -6.97 15.92
N THR A 96 -15.08 -7.53 15.89
CA THR A 96 -15.29 -8.98 16.03
C THR A 96 -14.63 -9.74 14.89
N ILE A 97 -14.85 -9.30 13.66
CA ILE A 97 -14.23 -9.89 12.46
C ILE A 97 -12.71 -9.77 12.50
N ALA A 98 -12.18 -8.63 12.92
CA ALA A 98 -10.74 -8.42 13.06
C ALA A 98 -10.11 -9.42 14.05
N ASN A 99 -10.75 -9.64 15.20
CA ASN A 99 -10.33 -10.65 16.18
C ASN A 99 -10.38 -12.06 15.62
N ASP A 100 -11.42 -12.40 14.86
CA ASP A 100 -11.57 -13.71 14.24
C ASP A 100 -10.49 -13.94 13.16
N ILE A 101 -10.16 -12.92 12.38
CA ILE A 101 -9.05 -12.95 11.41
C ILE A 101 -7.72 -13.21 12.15
N GLU A 102 -7.43 -12.48 13.21
CA GLU A 102 -6.18 -12.68 13.99
C GLU A 102 -6.10 -14.11 14.54
N ASN A 103 -7.18 -14.59 15.15
CA ASN A 103 -7.25 -15.96 15.69
C ASN A 103 -7.05 -17.01 14.60
N LEU A 104 -7.56 -16.76 13.40
CA LEU A 104 -7.45 -17.63 12.24
C LEU A 104 -6.02 -17.70 11.72
N ILE A 105 -5.45 -16.53 11.36
CA ILE A 105 -4.14 -16.49 10.69
C ILE A 105 -2.97 -16.76 11.64
N ASN A 106 -3.15 -16.52 12.96
CA ASN A 106 -2.14 -16.81 13.97
C ASN A 106 -1.78 -18.29 14.01
N LYS A 107 -2.70 -19.20 13.65
CA LYS A 107 -2.42 -20.64 13.52
C LYS A 107 -1.35 -20.94 12.46
N GLY A 108 -1.23 -20.11 11.43
CA GLY A 108 -0.18 -20.17 10.42
C GLY A 108 1.07 -19.36 10.79
N GLY A 109 1.08 -18.72 11.98
CA GLY A 109 2.16 -17.86 12.44
C GLY A 109 2.10 -16.43 11.88
N PHE A 110 1.06 -16.08 11.13
CA PHE A 110 0.84 -14.72 10.66
C PHE A 110 0.28 -13.84 11.78
N GLN A 111 0.62 -12.56 11.76
CA GLN A 111 0.16 -11.58 12.73
C GLN A 111 -0.23 -10.28 12.02
N VAL A 112 -1.30 -9.64 12.46
CA VAL A 112 -1.63 -8.29 12.03
C VAL A 112 -0.82 -7.29 12.84
N LYS A 113 -0.28 -6.27 12.19
CA LYS A 113 0.49 -5.20 12.82
C LYS A 113 -0.42 -4.26 13.63
N GLY A 114 -1.62 -4.03 13.12
CA GLY A 114 -2.65 -3.21 13.72
C GLY A 114 -3.84 -3.08 12.78
N TRP A 115 -4.98 -2.71 13.35
CA TRP A 115 -6.22 -2.45 12.64
C TRP A 115 -6.54 -0.97 12.65
N ILE A 116 -7.11 -0.49 11.56
CA ILE A 116 -7.65 0.84 11.42
C ILE A 116 -9.10 0.69 10.99
N PHE A 117 -9.99 1.32 11.75
CA PHE A 117 -11.43 1.30 11.50
C PHE A 117 -11.91 2.69 11.14
N SER A 118 -12.92 2.79 10.28
CA SER A 118 -13.72 4.01 10.17
C SER A 118 -14.54 4.21 11.46
N ASP A 119 -14.88 5.45 11.75
CA ASP A 119 -15.68 5.84 12.94
C ASP A 119 -15.09 5.44 14.31
N ASP A 120 -13.81 5.06 14.38
CA ASP A 120 -13.16 4.79 15.65
C ASP A 120 -12.90 6.12 16.39
N PRO A 121 -13.42 6.31 17.63
CA PRO A 121 -13.17 7.51 18.42
C PRO A 121 -11.68 7.80 18.64
N MET A 122 -10.82 6.79 18.67
CA MET A 122 -9.36 6.95 18.78
C MET A 122 -8.73 7.57 17.51
N ASN A 123 -9.44 7.58 16.40
CA ASN A 123 -8.98 8.24 15.17
C ASN A 123 -9.33 9.75 15.14
N GLN A 124 -10.15 10.24 16.06
CA GLN A 124 -10.62 11.65 16.07
C GLN A 124 -9.49 12.66 16.32
N ASP A 125 -8.42 12.27 17.02
CA ASP A 125 -7.23 13.13 17.18
C ASP A 125 -6.38 13.28 15.89
N LYS A 126 -6.76 12.57 14.83
CA LYS A 126 -6.06 12.55 13.56
C LYS A 126 -6.74 13.40 12.47
N THR A 127 -7.54 14.38 12.86
CA THR A 127 -8.41 15.22 12.01
C THR A 127 -7.70 16.32 11.24
N ALA A 128 -6.54 16.12 10.66
CA ALA A 128 -5.97 17.13 9.78
C ALA A 128 -6.31 16.82 8.31
N ILE A 129 -6.74 17.89 7.64
CA ILE A 129 -6.97 17.94 6.17
C ILE A 129 -5.69 17.48 5.45
N PRO A 130 -5.76 16.78 4.30
CA PRO A 130 -4.62 16.23 3.57
C PRO A 130 -3.56 17.25 3.07
N SER A 131 -3.62 18.49 3.49
CA SER A 131 -2.67 19.56 3.15
C SER A 131 -1.42 19.58 4.03
N GLU A 132 -1.34 18.77 5.10
CA GLU A 132 -0.13 18.68 5.93
C GLU A 132 0.48 17.26 5.86
N PRO A 133 1.79 17.14 5.60
CA PRO A 133 2.47 15.84 5.39
C PRO A 133 2.63 14.98 6.66
N ASN A 134 2.09 15.38 7.80
CA ASN A 134 2.23 14.70 9.11
C ASN A 134 0.94 14.11 9.68
N THR A 135 -0.16 14.13 8.95
CA THR A 135 -1.39 13.49 9.41
C THR A 135 -1.47 12.06 8.95
N SER A 136 -1.87 11.19 9.83
CA SER A 136 -1.99 9.73 9.68
C SER A 136 -3.03 9.32 8.64
N THR A 137 -2.79 9.70 7.39
CA THR A 137 -3.51 9.15 6.25
C THR A 137 -2.84 7.83 5.90
N GLU A 138 -3.59 6.76 5.90
CA GLU A 138 -3.09 5.46 5.51
C GLU A 138 -3.12 5.32 3.98
N LYS A 139 -2.03 4.83 3.43
CA LYS A 139 -1.97 4.52 2.01
C LYS A 139 -2.44 3.09 1.79
N VAL A 140 -3.57 2.98 1.13
CA VAL A 140 -4.17 1.70 0.76
C VAL A 140 -4.00 1.52 -0.74
N LEU A 141 -3.18 0.56 -1.15
CA LEU A 141 -2.94 0.28 -2.58
C LEU A 141 -2.57 1.52 -3.43
N GLY A 142 -1.89 2.50 -2.81
CA GLY A 142 -1.53 3.75 -3.49
C GLY A 142 -2.60 4.85 -3.47
N ILE A 143 -3.78 4.57 -2.90
CA ILE A 143 -4.84 5.53 -2.62
C ILE A 143 -4.71 5.98 -1.17
N ILE A 144 -5.07 7.21 -0.87
CA ILE A 144 -5.13 7.72 0.50
C ILE A 144 -6.55 7.52 1.04
N TRP A 145 -6.65 6.78 2.14
CA TRP A 145 -7.91 6.63 2.87
C TRP A 145 -7.92 7.53 4.10
N ASN A 146 -9.01 8.26 4.29
CA ASN A 146 -9.27 9.02 5.50
C ASN A 146 -10.26 8.25 6.38
N PRO A 147 -9.83 7.59 7.47
CA PRO A 147 -10.70 6.75 8.28
C PRO A 147 -11.72 7.56 9.11
N VAL A 148 -11.52 8.86 9.32
CA VAL A 148 -12.43 9.70 10.11
C VAL A 148 -13.67 10.10 9.32
N LYS A 149 -13.48 10.40 8.04
CA LYS A 149 -14.56 10.84 7.13
C LYS A 149 -14.97 9.75 6.14
N ASP A 150 -14.32 8.60 6.21
CA ASP A 150 -14.53 7.41 5.38
C ASP A 150 -14.58 7.72 3.88
N TYR A 151 -13.57 8.44 3.38
CA TYR A 151 -13.43 8.71 1.95
C TYR A 151 -12.02 8.37 1.44
N LEU A 152 -11.95 8.04 0.16
CA LEU A 152 -10.71 7.77 -0.56
C LEU A 152 -10.26 9.02 -1.32
N CYS A 153 -8.96 9.32 -1.26
CA CYS A 153 -8.34 10.44 -1.96
C CYS A 153 -7.23 9.95 -2.88
N PHE A 154 -7.04 10.66 -3.98
CA PHE A 154 -5.90 10.48 -4.87
C PHE A 154 -4.85 11.55 -4.61
N GLU A 155 -3.60 11.17 -4.49
CA GLU A 155 -2.48 12.11 -4.43
C GLU A 155 -1.91 12.29 -5.84
N VAL A 156 -2.19 13.43 -6.47
CA VAL A 156 -1.62 13.75 -7.78
C VAL A 156 -0.27 14.41 -7.58
N LYS A 157 0.82 13.71 -7.96
CA LYS A 157 2.18 14.26 -7.96
C LYS A 157 2.61 14.58 -9.38
N LEU A 158 2.57 15.85 -9.74
CA LEU A 158 3.11 16.31 -11.00
C LEU A 158 4.64 16.43 -10.90
N ASN A 159 5.36 15.89 -11.86
CA ASN A 159 6.82 15.95 -11.90
C ASN A 159 7.32 16.47 -13.24
N PHE A 160 7.65 17.74 -13.31
CA PHE A 160 8.18 18.42 -14.50
C PHE A 160 9.71 18.34 -14.60
N SER A 161 10.41 17.75 -13.64
CA SER A 161 11.87 17.60 -13.63
C SER A 161 12.36 16.73 -14.80
N ARG A 162 13.30 17.24 -15.59
CA ARG A 162 13.94 16.50 -16.70
C ARG A 162 14.88 15.38 -16.24
N LYS A 163 15.28 15.36 -14.96
CA LYS A 163 16.18 14.34 -14.39
C LYS A 163 15.43 13.60 -13.29
N LYS A 164 15.43 12.27 -13.34
CA LYS A 164 14.97 11.38 -12.25
C LYS A 164 15.85 11.49 -10.99
N HIS A 165 16.23 12.71 -10.59
CA HIS A 165 16.87 12.92 -9.31
C HIS A 165 15.78 12.99 -8.25
N LYS A 166 15.77 11.98 -7.35
CA LYS A 166 15.07 12.03 -6.07
C LYS A 166 15.66 13.17 -5.24
N LEU A 167 15.25 14.39 -5.49
CA LEU A 167 15.40 15.46 -4.52
C LEU A 167 14.32 15.18 -3.46
N ARG A 168 14.74 14.64 -2.30
CA ARG A 168 14.02 14.83 -1.05
C ARG A 168 14.17 16.30 -0.71
N VAL A 169 13.25 17.12 -1.18
CA VAL A 169 13.09 18.48 -0.69
C VAL A 169 12.21 18.35 0.54
N GLU A 170 12.79 18.55 1.71
CA GLU A 170 12.04 18.88 2.92
C GLU A 170 11.40 20.24 2.66
N THR A 171 10.14 20.26 2.32
CA THR A 171 9.38 21.48 2.06
C THR A 171 8.94 22.06 3.40
N ASP A 172 9.53 23.20 3.73
CA ASP A 172 9.01 24.10 4.75
C ASP A 172 7.65 24.65 4.27
N SER A 173 6.57 24.24 4.95
CA SER A 173 5.19 24.25 4.47
C SER A 173 4.49 25.62 4.44
N LYS A 174 5.22 26.73 4.45
CA LYS A 174 4.60 28.06 4.66
C LYS A 174 4.57 29.00 3.47
N THR A 175 5.23 28.74 2.34
CA THR A 175 5.39 29.78 1.32
C THR A 175 5.13 29.44 -0.15
N ASN A 176 4.87 28.17 -0.52
CA ASN A 176 4.53 27.91 -1.93
C ASN A 176 3.71 26.62 -2.11
N PRO A 177 2.45 26.70 -2.59
CA PRO A 177 1.59 25.53 -2.75
C PRO A 177 1.98 24.58 -3.89
N LEU A 178 2.91 24.96 -4.76
CA LEU A 178 3.40 24.11 -5.85
C LEU A 178 4.94 23.99 -5.77
N PRO A 179 5.48 22.85 -5.36
CA PRO A 179 6.93 22.64 -5.24
C PRO A 179 7.63 22.47 -6.60
N TYR A 180 6.98 22.76 -7.71
CA TYR A 180 7.52 22.58 -9.06
C TYR A 180 7.31 23.83 -9.89
N GLU A 181 8.36 24.33 -10.51
CA GLU A 181 8.25 25.30 -11.59
C GLU A 181 7.58 24.63 -12.79
N ILE A 182 6.38 25.07 -13.12
CA ILE A 182 5.68 24.63 -14.33
C ILE A 182 6.47 25.20 -15.51
N PRO A 183 6.89 24.38 -16.49
CA PRO A 183 7.60 24.87 -17.66
C PRO A 183 6.77 25.93 -18.40
N GLU A 184 7.39 27.03 -18.83
CA GLU A 184 6.73 28.08 -19.63
C GLU A 184 6.07 27.53 -20.91
N GLN A 185 6.62 26.44 -21.46
CA GLN A 185 6.05 25.76 -22.62
C GLN A 185 5.69 24.32 -22.26
N LEU A 186 4.41 24.04 -22.23
CA LEU A 186 3.87 22.69 -22.07
C LEU A 186 3.70 22.05 -23.45
N THR A 187 4.50 21.04 -23.74
CA THR A 187 4.31 20.21 -24.94
C THR A 187 3.29 19.12 -24.69
N LYS A 188 2.58 18.64 -25.74
CA LYS A 188 1.67 17.49 -25.66
C LYS A 188 2.32 16.27 -24.96
N ARG A 189 3.62 16.04 -25.19
CA ARG A 189 4.37 14.95 -24.57
C ARG A 189 4.53 15.14 -23.06
N ILE A 190 4.76 16.35 -22.59
CA ILE A 190 4.85 16.67 -21.16
C ILE A 190 3.50 16.44 -20.50
N ILE A 191 2.43 16.96 -21.09
CA ILE A 191 1.07 16.80 -20.57
C ILE A 191 0.69 15.31 -20.48
N LEU A 192 0.86 14.55 -21.55
CA LEU A 192 0.60 13.10 -21.57
C LEU A 192 1.43 12.34 -20.53
N SER A 193 2.69 12.75 -20.34
CA SER A 193 3.53 12.13 -19.31
C SER A 193 3.01 12.39 -17.90
N GLN A 194 2.48 13.57 -17.61
CA GLN A 194 1.89 13.87 -16.31
C GLN A 194 0.58 13.13 -16.10
N VAL A 195 -0.32 13.13 -17.08
CA VAL A 195 -1.59 12.38 -17.02
C VAL A 195 -1.33 10.89 -16.80
N ASN A 196 -0.41 10.29 -17.55
CA ASN A 196 -0.05 8.87 -17.39
C ASN A 196 0.70 8.56 -16.09
N SER A 197 1.18 9.57 -15.37
CA SER A 197 1.83 9.38 -14.06
C SER A 197 0.83 9.35 -12.89
N ILE A 198 -0.41 9.72 -13.12
CA ILE A 198 -1.47 9.67 -12.12
C ILE A 198 -1.83 8.21 -11.87
N TYR A 199 -1.64 7.77 -10.64
CA TYR A 199 -2.07 6.45 -10.22
C TYR A 199 -3.58 6.48 -9.93
N ASP A 200 -4.37 5.93 -10.84
CA ASP A 200 -5.83 5.88 -10.75
C ASP A 200 -6.35 4.45 -10.95
N PRO A 201 -6.24 3.61 -9.93
CA PRO A 201 -6.66 2.21 -10.03
C PRO A 201 -8.18 2.03 -10.14
N LEU A 202 -8.97 3.06 -9.83
CA LEU A 202 -10.43 3.03 -9.90
C LEU A 202 -10.98 3.68 -11.17
N GLY A 203 -10.13 4.32 -11.99
CA GLY A 203 -10.55 5.01 -13.21
C GLY A 203 -11.42 6.27 -12.99
N VAL A 204 -11.41 6.81 -11.77
CA VAL A 204 -12.28 7.94 -11.39
C VAL A 204 -11.78 9.26 -11.96
N SER A 205 -10.46 9.48 -12.00
CA SER A 205 -9.87 10.72 -12.49
C SER A 205 -10.08 10.89 -14.00
N ILE A 206 -10.05 9.81 -14.77
CA ILE A 206 -10.24 9.84 -16.23
C ILE A 206 -11.68 10.21 -16.57
N SER A 207 -12.66 9.72 -15.81
CA SER A 207 -14.08 10.04 -16.04
C SER A 207 -14.41 11.52 -15.77
N THR A 208 -13.76 12.13 -14.79
CA THR A 208 -13.94 13.56 -14.45
C THR A 208 -13.41 14.47 -15.56
N PHE A 209 -12.26 14.14 -16.16
CA PHE A 209 -11.71 14.88 -17.30
C PHE A 209 -12.62 14.79 -18.55
N HIS A 210 -13.30 13.67 -18.75
CA HIS A 210 -14.26 13.52 -19.88
C HIS A 210 -15.51 14.36 -19.69
N SER A 211 -16.07 14.41 -18.48
CA SER A 211 -17.30 15.18 -18.22
C SER A 211 -17.08 16.72 -18.28
N GLU A 212 -15.90 17.21 -17.92
CA GLU A 212 -15.55 18.63 -18.04
C GLU A 212 -15.24 19.05 -19.50
N SER A 213 -14.71 18.13 -20.32
CA SER A 213 -14.43 18.43 -21.74
C SER A 213 -15.69 18.47 -22.59
N GLU A 214 -16.78 17.83 -22.20
CA GLU A 214 -18.09 17.89 -22.88
C GLU A 214 -18.85 19.19 -22.53
N ASN A 215 -18.54 19.82 -21.37
CA ASN A 215 -19.21 21.07 -20.94
C ASN A 215 -18.47 22.36 -21.33
N ASN A 216 -17.23 22.26 -21.79
CA ASN A 216 -16.49 23.39 -22.34
C ASN A 216 -16.46 23.26 -23.86
N ASP A 217 -17.39 23.98 -24.52
CA ASP A 217 -17.37 24.16 -25.97
C ASP A 217 -15.97 24.61 -26.41
N ALA A 218 -15.37 23.86 -27.32
CA ALA A 218 -14.01 24.04 -27.81
C ALA A 218 -13.82 25.38 -28.59
N SER A 219 -14.81 26.28 -28.60
CA SER A 219 -14.78 27.58 -29.28
C SER A 219 -14.00 28.67 -28.53
N ASP A 220 -13.75 28.52 -27.23
CA ASP A 220 -13.11 29.60 -26.43
C ASP A 220 -11.61 29.45 -26.21
N MET A 221 -10.96 28.41 -26.76
CA MET A 221 -9.50 28.18 -26.61
C MET A 221 -8.65 28.54 -27.83
N ILE A 222 -9.22 29.23 -28.85
CA ILE A 222 -8.47 29.73 -30.00
C ILE A 222 -8.79 31.23 -30.18
N GLN A 223 -8.24 32.05 -29.33
CA GLN A 223 -7.91 33.43 -29.59
C GLN A 223 -6.55 33.78 -29.06
#